data_12767550a19aaa8c56e862bf6be4a742
#
_entry.id   12767550a19aaa8c56e862bf6be4a742
#
_cell.length_a   1.000
_cell.length_b   1.000
_cell.length_c   1.000
_cell.angle_alpha   90.00
_cell.angle_beta   90.00
_cell.angle_gamma   90.00
#
_symmetry.space_group_name_H-M   'P 1'
#
loop_
_entity.id
_entity.type
_entity.pdbx_description
1 polymer ?
#
loop_
_entity_poly.entity_id
_entity_poly.type
_entity_poly.pdbx_seq_one_letter_code
_entity_poly.pdbx_strand_id
1 'polypeptide(L)'
;MVGYTSQHGVGDLSLRELARAVGTSHRMLLYHFGSKEELLVAIVEANEDAQRTSLADAVARADGTPLDVLRQAWEQLASATMAPSERLFFELYGQALQGRPGTTALLDGIVTSWTEPAAEVLAAHGVAPADAAAEARLHLAVVRGLLLDLLATGDRAGVGRAMELFLARSVTAGDRSAH
;
A
#
# COMPACT_ATOMS: atom_id res chain seq x y z
N MET A 1 16.57 -1.04 -5.61
CA MET A 1 15.64 -0.88 -6.75
C MET A 1 14.66 0.27 -6.56
N VAL A 2 14.05 0.39 -5.40
CA VAL A 2 13.06 1.44 -5.06
C VAL A 2 13.56 2.89 -5.29
N GLY A 3 14.83 3.19 -5.03
CA GLY A 3 15.38 4.56 -5.19
C GLY A 3 15.50 5.05 -6.64
N TYR A 4 15.53 4.17 -7.64
CA TYR A 4 15.66 4.58 -9.05
C TYR A 4 14.30 4.82 -9.71
N THR A 5 13.28 4.06 -9.33
CA THR A 5 11.90 4.26 -9.79
C THR A 5 11.29 5.55 -9.24
N SER A 6 11.85 6.07 -8.12
CA SER A 6 11.38 7.27 -7.44
C SER A 6 11.56 8.58 -8.22
N GLN A 7 12.45 8.61 -9.23
CA GLN A 7 12.78 9.85 -9.95
C GLN A 7 12.20 9.93 -11.37
N HIS A 8 11.75 8.81 -11.92
CA HIS A 8 11.22 8.73 -13.28
C HIS A 8 9.88 8.00 -13.24
N GLY A 9 8.83 8.57 -13.78
CA GLY A 9 7.54 7.88 -13.90
C GLY A 9 7.73 6.52 -14.56
N VAL A 10 7.20 5.46 -13.96
CA VAL A 10 7.51 4.07 -14.35
C VAL A 10 6.94 3.71 -15.72
N GLY A 11 5.95 4.43 -16.21
CA GLY A 11 5.42 4.28 -17.57
C GLY A 11 6.51 4.44 -18.64
N ASP A 12 7.47 5.33 -18.41
CA ASP A 12 8.53 5.66 -19.34
C ASP A 12 9.83 4.88 -19.14
N LEU A 13 9.98 4.13 -18.02
CA LEU A 13 11.19 3.35 -17.77
C LEU A 13 11.32 2.18 -18.75
N SER A 14 12.37 2.20 -19.55
CA SER A 14 12.71 1.06 -20.39
C SER A 14 13.32 -0.07 -19.55
N LEU A 15 13.08 -1.33 -19.97
CA LEU A 15 13.74 -2.50 -19.36
C LEU A 15 15.27 -2.39 -19.36
N ARG A 16 15.85 -1.63 -20.31
CA ARG A 16 17.31 -1.40 -20.38
C ARG A 16 17.79 -0.50 -19.23
N GLU A 17 17.01 0.50 -18.87
CA GLU A 17 17.31 1.40 -17.74
C GLU A 17 17.17 0.67 -16.42
N LEU A 18 16.10 -0.12 -16.26
CA LEU A 18 15.91 -0.99 -15.10
C LEU A 18 17.09 -1.99 -14.95
N ALA A 19 17.47 -2.65 -16.04
CA ALA A 19 18.60 -3.59 -16.03
C ALA A 19 19.91 -2.92 -15.60
N ARG A 20 20.19 -1.71 -16.11
CA ARG A 20 21.37 -0.93 -15.73
C ARG A 20 21.33 -0.54 -14.25
N ALA A 21 20.17 -0.12 -13.75
CA ALA A 21 20.01 0.30 -12.34
C ALA A 21 20.25 -0.84 -11.35
N VAL A 22 19.96 -2.10 -11.75
CA VAL A 22 20.18 -3.28 -10.88
C VAL A 22 21.44 -4.06 -11.20
N GLY A 23 22.27 -3.57 -12.11
CA GLY A 23 23.55 -4.22 -12.45
C GLY A 23 23.41 -5.52 -13.22
N THR A 24 22.34 -5.67 -14.04
CA THR A 24 22.09 -6.86 -14.84
C THR A 24 21.85 -6.52 -16.32
N SER A 25 21.59 -7.52 -17.15
CA SER A 25 21.23 -7.31 -18.55
C SER A 25 19.72 -7.36 -18.78
N HIS A 26 19.23 -6.63 -19.78
CA HIS A 26 17.84 -6.71 -20.25
C HIS A 26 17.40 -8.16 -20.53
N ARG A 27 18.28 -8.97 -21.11
CA ARG A 27 18.01 -10.39 -21.40
C ARG A 27 17.80 -11.20 -20.11
N MET A 28 18.57 -10.92 -19.07
CA MET A 28 18.43 -11.59 -17.78
C MET A 28 17.13 -11.19 -17.07
N LEU A 29 16.72 -9.92 -17.15
CA LEU A 29 15.42 -9.50 -16.61
C LEU A 29 14.27 -10.23 -17.29
N LEU A 30 14.25 -10.29 -18.62
CA LEU A 30 13.22 -11.03 -19.37
C LEU A 30 13.27 -12.54 -19.09
N TYR A 31 14.45 -13.10 -18.89
CA TYR A 31 14.58 -14.52 -18.55
C TYR A 31 13.95 -14.85 -17.18
N HIS A 32 14.11 -13.96 -16.18
CA HIS A 32 13.61 -14.17 -14.84
C HIS A 32 12.13 -13.78 -14.66
N PHE A 33 11.69 -12.72 -15.30
CA PHE A 33 10.36 -12.13 -15.07
C PHE A 33 9.40 -12.32 -16.26
N GLY A 34 9.85 -12.78 -17.42
CA GLY A 34 9.04 -13.00 -18.60
C GLY A 34 8.75 -11.71 -19.39
N SER A 35 8.15 -10.70 -18.77
CA SER A 35 7.77 -9.43 -19.39
C SER A 35 8.15 -8.22 -18.53
N LYS A 36 8.01 -7.01 -19.11
CA LYS A 36 8.15 -5.75 -18.35
C LYS A 36 7.04 -5.63 -17.31
N GLU A 37 5.83 -5.97 -17.68
CA GLU A 37 4.65 -5.92 -16.83
C GLU A 37 4.81 -6.83 -15.61
N GLU A 38 5.25 -8.07 -15.80
CA GLU A 38 5.51 -9.03 -14.70
C GLU A 38 6.64 -8.56 -13.79
N LEU A 39 7.70 -7.96 -14.33
CA LEU A 39 8.75 -7.34 -13.52
C LEU A 39 8.19 -6.18 -12.67
N LEU A 40 7.35 -5.33 -13.24
CA LEU A 40 6.76 -4.20 -12.51
C LEU A 40 5.79 -4.69 -11.43
N VAL A 41 5.01 -5.73 -11.69
CA VAL A 41 4.17 -6.40 -10.68
C VAL A 41 5.02 -6.92 -9.54
N ALA A 42 6.11 -7.64 -9.82
CA ALA A 42 7.02 -8.14 -8.77
C ALA A 42 7.65 -7.00 -7.92
N ILE A 43 7.93 -5.83 -8.53
CA ILE A 43 8.40 -4.66 -7.80
C ILE A 43 7.31 -4.12 -6.86
N VAL A 44 6.07 -4.01 -7.33
CA VAL A 44 4.94 -3.56 -6.51
C VAL A 44 4.69 -4.53 -5.37
N GLU A 45 4.63 -5.83 -5.63
CA GLU A 45 4.45 -6.86 -4.60
C GLU A 45 5.53 -6.78 -3.52
N ALA A 46 6.79 -6.63 -3.91
CA ALA A 46 7.89 -6.48 -2.96
C ALA A 46 7.78 -5.19 -2.12
N ASN A 47 7.26 -4.09 -2.69
CA ASN A 47 7.00 -2.86 -1.95
C ASN A 47 5.84 -3.01 -0.97
N GLU A 48 4.74 -3.63 -1.40
CA GLU A 48 3.59 -3.94 -0.55
C GLU A 48 4.00 -4.83 0.64
N ASP A 49 4.81 -5.87 0.39
CA ASP A 49 5.35 -6.74 1.43
C ASP A 49 6.22 -5.97 2.44
N ALA A 50 7.10 -5.11 1.96
CA ALA A 50 7.95 -4.28 2.80
C ALA A 50 7.14 -3.30 3.66
N GLN A 51 6.07 -2.71 3.11
CA GLN A 51 5.17 -1.82 3.84
C GLN A 51 4.40 -2.59 4.93
N ARG A 52 3.86 -3.79 4.62
CA ARG A 52 3.18 -4.63 5.61
C ARG A 52 4.10 -5.05 6.74
N THR A 53 5.31 -5.48 6.40
CA THR A 53 6.32 -5.86 7.40
C THR A 53 6.67 -4.66 8.30
N SER A 54 6.89 -3.49 7.71
CA SER A 54 7.20 -2.26 8.45
C SER A 54 6.07 -1.86 9.40
N LEU A 55 4.80 -1.97 8.96
CA LEU A 55 3.65 -1.68 9.80
C LEU A 55 3.51 -2.69 10.94
N ALA A 56 3.63 -3.99 10.66
CA ALA A 56 3.58 -5.04 11.67
C ALA A 56 4.66 -4.85 12.73
N ASP A 57 5.87 -4.55 12.31
CA ASP A 57 6.99 -4.23 13.18
C ASP A 57 6.76 -2.96 14.02
N ALA A 58 6.14 -1.94 13.44
CA ALA A 58 5.80 -0.71 14.16
C ALA A 58 4.73 -0.99 15.23
N VAL A 59 3.70 -1.77 14.90
CA VAL A 59 2.67 -2.21 15.88
C VAL A 59 3.30 -3.01 17.01
N ALA A 60 4.19 -3.96 16.71
CA ALA A 60 4.82 -4.81 17.71
C ALA A 60 5.76 -4.05 18.66
N ARG A 61 6.37 -2.95 18.22
CA ARG A 61 7.31 -2.14 19.00
C ARG A 61 6.70 -0.90 19.63
N ALA A 62 5.41 -0.62 19.38
CA ALA A 62 4.81 0.63 19.80
C ALA A 62 4.67 0.70 21.34
N ASP A 63 5.27 1.74 21.93
CA ASP A 63 5.00 2.16 23.32
C ASP A 63 3.80 3.14 23.40
N GLY A 64 3.20 3.47 22.23
CA GLY A 64 2.09 4.42 22.08
C GLY A 64 0.75 3.74 21.79
N THR A 65 -0.26 4.55 21.51
CA THR A 65 -1.57 4.05 21.13
C THR A 65 -1.55 3.46 19.71
N PRO A 66 -2.44 2.49 19.38
CA PRO A 66 -2.58 2.00 18.02
C PRO A 66 -2.82 3.11 16.98
N LEU A 67 -3.47 4.20 17.38
CA LEU A 67 -3.69 5.38 16.55
C LEU A 67 -2.41 6.11 16.18
N ASP A 68 -1.47 6.23 17.13
CA ASP A 68 -0.19 6.90 16.86
C ASP A 68 0.60 6.11 15.81
N VAL A 69 0.54 4.78 15.86
CA VAL A 69 1.16 3.90 14.84
C VAL A 69 0.50 4.11 13.47
N LEU A 70 -0.83 4.12 13.41
CA LEU A 70 -1.55 4.35 12.16
C LEU A 70 -1.28 5.74 11.58
N ARG A 71 -1.19 6.76 12.42
CA ARG A 71 -0.84 8.13 12.01
C ARG A 71 0.57 8.19 11.42
N GLN A 72 1.56 7.59 12.08
CA GLN A 72 2.92 7.54 11.58
C GLN A 72 3.03 6.76 10.27
N ALA A 73 2.33 5.61 10.16
CA ALA A 73 2.28 4.83 8.94
C ALA A 73 1.67 5.64 7.77
N TRP A 74 0.58 6.38 8.04
CA TRP A 74 -0.02 7.28 7.06
C TRP A 74 0.94 8.39 6.62
N GLU A 75 1.60 9.07 7.55
CA GLU A 75 2.57 10.13 7.24
C GLU A 75 3.70 9.62 6.35
N GLN A 76 4.22 8.42 6.64
CA GLN A 76 5.24 7.78 5.82
C GLN A 76 4.70 7.47 4.43
N LEU A 77 3.53 6.83 4.32
CA LEU A 77 2.91 6.42 3.06
C LEU A 77 2.56 7.64 2.19
N ALA A 78 2.01 8.69 2.80
CA ALA A 78 1.68 9.95 2.14
C ALA A 78 2.90 10.83 1.82
N SER A 79 4.12 10.40 2.16
CA SER A 79 5.33 11.21 1.93
C SER A 79 5.65 11.37 0.44
N ALA A 80 6.36 12.45 0.10
CA ALA A 80 6.81 12.67 -1.28
C ALA A 80 7.77 11.56 -1.78
N THR A 81 8.47 10.89 -0.87
CA THR A 81 9.38 9.79 -1.17
C THR A 81 8.62 8.54 -1.64
N MET A 82 7.42 8.30 -1.10
CA MET A 82 6.59 7.15 -1.48
C MET A 82 5.74 7.39 -2.74
N ALA A 83 5.46 8.65 -3.08
CA ALA A 83 4.57 9.00 -4.19
C ALA A 83 4.86 8.27 -5.52
N PRO A 84 6.11 8.05 -5.97
CA PRO A 84 6.36 7.30 -7.19
C PRO A 84 5.99 5.81 -7.09
N SER A 85 6.21 5.17 -5.94
CA SER A 85 5.81 3.77 -5.71
C SER A 85 4.29 3.64 -5.71
N GLU A 86 3.59 4.58 -5.08
CA GLU A 86 2.13 4.60 -5.03
C GLU A 86 1.52 4.86 -6.42
N ARG A 87 2.12 5.75 -7.24
CA ARG A 87 1.70 5.93 -8.65
C ARG A 87 1.82 4.64 -9.45
N LEU A 88 2.95 3.94 -9.31
CA LEU A 88 3.15 2.66 -9.98
C LEU A 88 2.10 1.64 -9.52
N PHE A 89 1.85 1.55 -8.22
CA PHE A 89 0.82 0.67 -7.67
C PHE A 89 -0.53 0.93 -8.34
N PHE A 90 -1.03 2.18 -8.32
CA PHE A 90 -2.34 2.51 -8.89
C PHE A 90 -2.40 2.32 -10.41
N GLU A 91 -1.31 2.59 -11.12
CA GLU A 91 -1.22 2.35 -12.57
C GLU A 91 -1.41 0.85 -12.88
N LEU A 92 -0.61 -0.01 -12.23
CA LEU A 92 -0.68 -1.46 -12.47
C LEU A 92 -1.98 -2.06 -11.94
N TYR A 93 -2.49 -1.57 -10.81
CA TYR A 93 -3.77 -1.99 -10.28
C TYR A 93 -4.92 -1.70 -11.25
N GLY A 94 -4.93 -0.49 -11.84
CA GLY A 94 -5.88 -0.13 -12.88
C GLY A 94 -5.76 -0.99 -14.14
N GLN A 95 -4.54 -1.32 -14.58
CA GLN A 95 -4.29 -2.20 -15.71
C GLN A 95 -4.73 -3.64 -15.43
N ALA A 96 -4.48 -4.14 -14.21
CA ALA A 96 -4.87 -5.47 -13.78
C ALA A 96 -6.41 -5.62 -13.74
N LEU A 97 -7.12 -4.62 -13.23
CA LEU A 97 -8.60 -4.57 -13.24
C LEU A 97 -9.19 -4.61 -14.66
N GLN A 98 -8.45 -4.13 -15.66
CA GLN A 98 -8.82 -4.19 -17.08
C GLN A 98 -8.39 -5.51 -17.75
N GLY A 99 -7.79 -6.45 -17.02
CA GLY A 99 -7.35 -7.75 -17.53
C GLY A 99 -6.12 -7.67 -18.43
N ARG A 100 -5.27 -6.64 -18.29
CA ARG A 100 -4.07 -6.49 -19.12
C ARG A 100 -3.10 -7.66 -18.87
N PRO A 101 -2.62 -8.34 -19.94
CA PRO A 101 -1.67 -9.44 -19.79
C PRO A 101 -0.43 -9.04 -18.99
N GLY A 102 0.04 -9.93 -18.10
CA GLY A 102 1.22 -9.71 -17.27
C GLY A 102 0.96 -8.86 -16.01
N THR A 103 -0.25 -8.31 -15.81
CA THR A 103 -0.57 -7.52 -14.61
C THR A 103 -1.60 -8.17 -13.69
N THR A 104 -2.39 -9.12 -14.20
CA THR A 104 -3.55 -9.68 -13.46
C THR A 104 -3.16 -10.42 -12.19
N ALA A 105 -1.96 -10.99 -12.11
CA ALA A 105 -1.43 -11.63 -10.90
C ALA A 105 -1.39 -10.67 -9.70
N LEU A 106 -1.24 -9.35 -9.93
CA LEU A 106 -1.29 -8.36 -8.86
C LEU A 106 -2.62 -8.38 -8.08
N LEU A 107 -3.72 -8.85 -8.66
CA LEU A 107 -5.02 -8.91 -7.97
C LEU A 107 -5.08 -10.06 -6.95
N ASP A 108 -4.20 -11.05 -7.07
CA ASP A 108 -4.17 -12.20 -6.19
C ASP A 108 -3.67 -11.78 -4.80
N GLY A 109 -4.58 -11.77 -3.84
CA GLY A 109 -4.24 -11.43 -2.46
C GLY A 109 -4.00 -9.95 -2.15
N ILE A 110 -4.03 -9.03 -3.12
CA ILE A 110 -3.69 -7.59 -2.92
C ILE A 110 -4.58 -6.88 -1.87
N VAL A 111 -5.75 -7.40 -1.60
CA VAL A 111 -6.65 -6.90 -0.56
C VAL A 111 -6.52 -7.74 0.71
N THR A 112 -6.60 -9.06 0.60
CA THR A 112 -6.62 -9.98 1.74
C THR A 112 -5.33 -9.94 2.54
N SER A 113 -4.17 -9.79 1.89
CA SER A 113 -2.88 -9.64 2.55
C SER A 113 -2.79 -8.44 3.52
N TRP A 114 -3.61 -7.41 3.34
CA TRP A 114 -3.74 -6.28 4.25
C TRP A 114 -4.87 -6.46 5.26
N THR A 115 -6.01 -6.97 4.80
CA THR A 115 -7.23 -6.99 5.63
C THR A 115 -7.24 -8.15 6.63
N GLU A 116 -6.65 -9.30 6.32
CA GLU A 116 -6.61 -10.44 7.23
C GLU A 116 -5.80 -10.14 8.50
N PRO A 117 -4.53 -9.68 8.43
CA PRO A 117 -3.77 -9.33 9.63
C PRO A 117 -4.39 -8.18 10.42
N ALA A 118 -4.97 -7.19 9.74
CA ALA A 118 -5.65 -6.08 10.41
C ALA A 118 -6.90 -6.54 11.16
N ALA A 119 -7.68 -7.47 10.59
CA ALA A 119 -8.85 -8.04 11.24
C ALA A 119 -8.47 -8.87 12.49
N GLU A 120 -7.36 -9.63 12.42
CA GLU A 120 -6.83 -10.37 13.58
C GLU A 120 -6.48 -9.42 14.73
N VAL A 121 -5.80 -8.31 14.44
CA VAL A 121 -5.47 -7.29 15.43
C VAL A 121 -6.74 -6.68 16.04
N LEU A 122 -7.74 -6.31 15.23
CA LEU A 122 -9.00 -5.75 15.70
C LEU A 122 -9.76 -6.76 16.58
N ALA A 123 -9.83 -8.03 16.17
CA ALA A 123 -10.47 -9.08 16.96
C ALA A 123 -9.77 -9.32 18.29
N ALA A 124 -8.43 -9.28 18.33
CA ALA A 124 -7.66 -9.37 19.58
C ALA A 124 -7.95 -8.21 20.55
N HIS A 125 -8.42 -7.06 20.04
CA HIS A 125 -8.85 -5.91 20.84
C HIS A 125 -10.37 -5.88 21.11
N GLY A 126 -11.06 -7.00 20.91
CA GLY A 126 -12.46 -7.18 21.33
C GLY A 126 -13.52 -6.83 20.28
N VAL A 127 -13.11 -6.51 19.04
CA VAL A 127 -14.08 -6.35 17.94
C VAL A 127 -14.58 -7.72 17.50
N ALA A 128 -15.90 -7.86 17.30
CA ALA A 128 -16.48 -9.11 16.81
C ALA A 128 -15.87 -9.50 15.46
N PRO A 129 -15.57 -10.80 15.18
CA PRO A 129 -14.85 -11.19 13.97
C PRO A 129 -15.46 -10.71 12.65
N ALA A 130 -16.80 -10.70 12.55
CA ALA A 130 -17.48 -10.20 11.36
C ALA A 130 -17.28 -8.69 11.16
N ASP A 131 -17.33 -7.93 12.23
CA ASP A 131 -17.12 -6.48 12.22
C ASP A 131 -15.63 -6.15 12.00
N ALA A 132 -14.71 -6.92 12.60
CA ALA A 132 -13.27 -6.77 12.43
C ALA A 132 -12.86 -6.89 10.94
N ALA A 133 -13.42 -7.85 10.22
CA ALA A 133 -13.16 -8.01 8.79
C ALA A 133 -13.71 -6.84 7.96
N ALA A 134 -14.88 -6.32 8.31
CA ALA A 134 -15.48 -5.15 7.65
C ALA A 134 -14.68 -3.87 7.93
N GLU A 135 -14.29 -3.65 9.19
CA GLU A 135 -13.47 -2.50 9.61
C GLU A 135 -12.09 -2.52 8.93
N ALA A 136 -11.41 -3.67 8.91
CA ALA A 136 -10.13 -3.79 8.21
C ALA A 136 -10.24 -3.43 6.73
N ARG A 137 -11.31 -3.88 6.06
CA ARG A 137 -11.59 -3.53 4.66
C ARG A 137 -11.89 -2.04 4.49
N LEU A 138 -12.65 -1.44 5.40
CA LEU A 138 -12.95 -0.01 5.39
C LEU A 138 -11.67 0.82 5.55
N HIS A 139 -10.82 0.46 6.50
CA HIS A 139 -9.52 1.11 6.71
C HIS A 139 -8.67 1.09 5.44
N LEU A 140 -8.50 -0.07 4.82
CA LEU A 140 -7.74 -0.19 3.56
C LEU A 140 -8.35 0.66 2.43
N ALA A 141 -9.68 0.66 2.30
CA ALA A 141 -10.39 1.45 1.29
C ALA A 141 -10.18 2.95 1.50
N VAL A 142 -10.24 3.45 2.74
CA VAL A 142 -9.98 4.86 3.07
C VAL A 142 -8.53 5.23 2.76
N VAL A 143 -7.55 4.44 3.20
CA VAL A 143 -6.12 4.70 2.94
C VAL A 143 -5.87 4.80 1.44
N ARG A 144 -6.32 3.82 0.66
CA ARG A 144 -6.13 3.81 -0.80
C ARG A 144 -6.86 4.96 -1.49
N GLY A 145 -8.07 5.29 -1.05
CA GLY A 145 -8.84 6.41 -1.59
C GLY A 145 -8.15 7.75 -1.34
N LEU A 146 -7.66 7.99 -0.11
CA LEU A 146 -6.96 9.22 0.25
C LEU A 146 -5.57 9.33 -0.42
N LEU A 147 -4.87 8.21 -0.62
CA LEU A 147 -3.63 8.21 -1.40
C LEU A 147 -3.87 8.57 -2.86
N LEU A 148 -4.91 8.01 -3.48
CA LEU A 148 -5.27 8.32 -4.85
C LEU A 148 -5.65 9.80 -5.00
N ASP A 149 -6.42 10.34 -4.06
CA ASP A 149 -6.77 11.77 -4.00
C ASP A 149 -5.50 12.64 -3.86
N LEU A 150 -4.60 12.30 -2.93
CA LEU A 150 -3.34 13.00 -2.76
C LEU A 150 -2.49 13.01 -4.03
N LEU A 151 -2.40 11.88 -4.73
CA LEU A 151 -1.64 11.77 -5.98
C LEU A 151 -2.26 12.57 -7.13
N ALA A 152 -3.60 12.70 -7.13
CA ALA A 152 -4.34 13.43 -8.15
C ALA A 152 -4.31 14.94 -7.92
N THR A 153 -4.45 15.39 -6.67
CA THR A 153 -4.66 16.80 -6.33
C THR A 153 -3.42 17.49 -5.78
N GLY A 154 -2.55 16.74 -5.11
CA GLY A 154 -1.44 17.30 -4.33
C GLY A 154 -1.87 17.97 -3.02
N ASP A 155 -3.17 17.97 -2.67
CA ASP A 155 -3.71 18.61 -1.46
C ASP A 155 -3.41 17.80 -0.20
N ARG A 156 -2.16 17.89 0.25
CA ARG A 156 -1.69 17.24 1.46
C ARG A 156 -2.46 17.67 2.72
N ALA A 157 -2.85 18.94 2.79
CA ALA A 157 -3.54 19.49 3.96
C ALA A 157 -4.97 18.95 4.06
N GLY A 158 -5.73 18.97 2.98
CA GLY A 158 -7.10 18.43 2.93
C GLY A 158 -7.15 16.93 3.17
N VAL A 159 -6.28 16.18 2.50
CA VAL A 159 -6.20 14.73 2.66
C VAL A 159 -5.74 14.34 4.07
N GLY A 160 -4.78 15.06 4.66
CA GLY A 160 -4.34 14.85 6.04
C GLY A 160 -5.48 15.09 7.05
N ARG A 161 -6.28 16.15 6.88
CA ARG A 161 -7.46 16.39 7.71
C ARG A 161 -8.51 15.29 7.59
N ALA A 162 -8.72 14.77 6.36
CA ALA A 162 -9.65 13.65 6.13
C ALA A 162 -9.20 12.39 6.86
N MET A 163 -7.90 12.08 6.83
CA MET A 163 -7.33 10.96 7.59
C MET A 163 -7.51 11.13 9.10
N GLU A 164 -7.21 12.30 9.67
CA GLU A 164 -7.41 12.57 11.10
C GLU A 164 -8.88 12.40 11.52
N LEU A 165 -9.82 12.86 10.72
CA LEU A 165 -11.26 12.67 10.97
C LEU A 165 -11.65 11.18 10.94
N PHE A 166 -11.09 10.42 10.02
CA PHE A 166 -11.31 8.99 9.94
C PHE A 166 -10.78 8.27 11.19
N LEU A 167 -9.54 8.51 11.56
CA LEU A 167 -8.89 7.92 12.74
C LEU A 167 -9.65 8.25 14.03
N ALA A 168 -10.09 9.51 14.21
CA ALA A 168 -10.86 9.91 15.38
C ALA A 168 -12.21 9.17 15.50
N ARG A 169 -12.86 8.87 14.37
CA ARG A 169 -14.14 8.12 14.35
C ARG A 169 -13.96 6.64 14.64
N SER A 170 -12.87 6.05 14.21
CA SER A 170 -12.55 4.63 14.44
C SER A 170 -12.40 4.33 15.94
N VAL A 171 -11.84 5.26 16.73
CA VAL A 171 -11.73 5.11 18.21
C VAL A 171 -13.09 5.16 18.90
N THR A 172 -13.93 6.12 18.51
CA THR A 172 -15.25 6.28 19.16
C THR A 172 -16.21 5.13 18.82
N ALA A 173 -15.97 4.38 17.77
CA ALA A 173 -16.72 3.18 17.44
C ALA A 173 -16.31 1.98 18.31
N GLY A 174 -15.02 1.81 18.60
CA GLY A 174 -14.50 0.77 19.49
C GLY A 174 -15.02 0.87 20.94
N ASP A 175 -15.09 2.07 21.49
CA ASP A 175 -15.63 2.32 22.85
C ASP A 175 -17.13 1.98 22.98
N ARG A 176 -17.90 2.07 21.89
CA ARG A 176 -19.33 1.74 21.88
C ARG A 176 -19.62 0.25 21.80
N SER A 177 -18.72 -0.55 21.32
CA SER A 177 -18.87 -2.01 21.22
C SER A 177 -18.48 -2.72 22.52
N ALA A 178 -17.87 -2.01 23.48
CA ALA A 178 -17.44 -2.54 24.77
C ALA A 178 -18.48 -2.36 25.92
N HIS A 179 -19.68 -1.86 25.60
CA HIS A 179 -20.80 -1.68 26.52
C HIS A 179 -22.03 -2.42 26.02
#